data_146654c32fbd66e5fb558778efdd6ef3
#
_entry.id   146654c32fbd66e5fb558778efdd6ef3
#
_cell.length_a   1.000
_cell.length_b   1.000
_cell.length_c   1.000
_cell.angle_alpha   90.00
_cell.angle_beta   90.00
_cell.angle_gamma   90.00
#
_symmetry.space_group_name_H-M   'P 1'
#
loop_
_entity.id
_entity.type
_entity.pdbx_description
1 polymer ?
#
loop_
_entity_poly.entity_id
_entity_poly.type
_entity_poly.pdbx_seq_one_letter_code
_entity_poly.pdbx_strand_id
1 'polypeptide(L)'
;KVPSVKVRNYVNRLFIDLLGREPLDAEMDQETATLQADNVSKVSREALINKLMQDDTFRDGDTSYTLTYHKRLHELAKIRFIEGIADEELRGQASINRSDAISDSLSGNMVGYEENMAKYAKMVSILNSRSYYQNGQIDLFSVYASMVDNSIYDIINMNTFNFVNACFDDLFFRFPTSAEFQIGFSMVEDNTPGSLFGAPGQNRADFVRILTQSNECKLGVVIWAYNTLLARNPT
;
A
#
# COMPACT_ATOMS: atom_id res chain seq x y z
N LYS A 1 -29.26 22.48 -13.21
CA LYS A 1 -29.17 21.72 -11.94
C LYS A 1 -28.79 20.26 -12.24
N VAL A 2 -27.79 19.72 -11.56
CA VAL A 2 -27.38 18.32 -11.75
C VAL A 2 -28.48 17.40 -11.25
N PRO A 3 -28.92 16.36 -12.03
CA PRO A 3 -29.94 15.42 -11.60
C PRO A 3 -29.55 14.68 -10.33
N SER A 4 -30.50 14.46 -9.40
CA SER A 4 -30.25 13.81 -8.10
C SER A 4 -29.61 12.43 -8.25
N VAL A 5 -30.06 11.64 -9.21
CA VAL A 5 -29.50 10.32 -9.51
C VAL A 5 -27.98 10.37 -9.80
N LYS A 6 -27.52 11.36 -10.55
CA LYS A 6 -26.08 11.53 -10.84
C LYS A 6 -25.30 11.91 -9.59
N VAL A 7 -25.89 12.73 -8.71
CA VAL A 7 -25.25 13.12 -7.44
C VAL A 7 -25.16 11.91 -6.50
N ARG A 8 -26.24 11.13 -6.35
CA ARG A 8 -26.25 9.90 -5.54
C ARG A 8 -25.21 8.89 -6.05
N ASN A 9 -25.10 8.70 -7.36
CA ASN A 9 -24.09 7.82 -7.94
C ASN A 9 -22.66 8.31 -7.64
N TYR A 10 -22.43 9.62 -7.68
CA TYR A 10 -21.14 10.21 -7.30
C TYR A 10 -20.80 9.98 -5.82
N VAL A 11 -21.76 10.22 -4.91
CA VAL A 11 -21.60 9.96 -3.48
C VAL A 11 -21.31 8.48 -3.24
N ASN A 12 -22.12 7.59 -3.82
CA ASN A 12 -21.92 6.13 -3.69
C ASN A 12 -20.52 5.72 -4.15
N ARG A 13 -20.07 6.22 -5.30
CA ARG A 13 -18.75 5.91 -5.84
C ARG A 13 -17.63 6.36 -4.90
N LEU A 14 -17.70 7.57 -4.33
CA LEU A 14 -16.70 8.07 -3.38
C LEU A 14 -16.61 7.19 -2.12
N PHE A 15 -17.74 6.77 -1.56
CA PHE A 15 -17.75 5.88 -0.39
C PHE A 15 -17.13 4.52 -0.72
N ILE A 16 -17.47 3.91 -1.84
CA ILE A 16 -16.88 2.63 -2.29
C ILE A 16 -15.38 2.77 -2.50
N ASP A 17 -14.94 3.81 -3.21
CA ASP A 17 -13.54 4.00 -3.56
C ASP A 17 -12.67 4.33 -2.34
N LEU A 18 -13.12 5.28 -1.50
CA LEU A 18 -12.33 5.79 -0.37
C LEU A 18 -12.52 4.99 0.92
N LEU A 19 -13.72 4.47 1.19
CA LEU A 19 -14.04 3.77 2.44
C LEU A 19 -14.23 2.26 2.26
N GLY A 20 -14.38 1.78 1.01
CA GLY A 20 -14.59 0.36 0.70
C GLY A 20 -16.00 -0.15 1.01
N ARG A 21 -16.97 0.74 1.21
CA ARG A 21 -18.37 0.40 1.50
C ARG A 21 -19.33 1.38 0.82
N GLU A 22 -20.58 0.98 0.70
CA GLU A 22 -21.66 1.91 0.33
C GLU A 22 -21.98 2.88 1.49
N PRO A 23 -22.48 4.10 1.21
CA PRO A 23 -22.99 4.98 2.25
C PRO A 23 -24.27 4.43 2.87
N LEU A 24 -24.46 4.68 4.17
CA LEU A 24 -25.75 4.48 4.82
C LEU A 24 -26.79 5.46 4.24
N ASP A 25 -28.09 5.16 4.37
CA ASP A 25 -29.16 6.01 3.83
C ASP A 25 -29.05 7.45 4.31
N ALA A 26 -28.77 7.67 5.61
CA ALA A 26 -28.61 8.99 6.19
C ALA A 26 -27.38 9.74 5.62
N GLU A 27 -26.27 9.04 5.39
CA GLU A 27 -25.06 9.60 4.76
C GLU A 27 -25.34 9.97 3.31
N MET A 28 -25.99 9.07 2.55
CA MET A 28 -26.37 9.29 1.17
C MET A 28 -27.25 10.52 1.02
N ASP A 29 -28.28 10.66 1.86
CA ASP A 29 -29.23 11.76 1.80
C ASP A 29 -28.57 13.10 2.19
N GLN A 30 -27.78 13.11 3.27
CA GLN A 30 -27.04 14.28 3.73
C GLN A 30 -26.05 14.78 2.67
N GLU A 31 -25.20 13.91 2.17
CA GLU A 31 -24.15 14.32 1.21
C GLU A 31 -24.75 14.70 -0.16
N THR A 32 -25.83 14.03 -0.58
CA THR A 32 -26.57 14.42 -1.78
C THR A 32 -27.17 15.81 -1.63
N ALA A 33 -27.82 16.12 -0.50
CA ALA A 33 -28.40 17.43 -0.24
C ALA A 33 -27.33 18.53 -0.21
N THR A 34 -26.19 18.27 0.46
CA THR A 34 -25.06 19.20 0.57
C THR A 34 -24.49 19.54 -0.82
N LEU A 35 -24.23 18.53 -1.65
CA LEU A 35 -23.71 18.74 -3.00
C LEU A 35 -24.72 19.45 -3.91
N GLN A 36 -26.02 19.16 -3.78
CA GLN A 36 -27.06 19.82 -4.60
C GLN A 36 -27.28 21.28 -4.22
N ALA A 37 -27.02 21.67 -2.97
CA ALA A 37 -27.20 23.04 -2.49
C ALA A 37 -26.39 24.07 -3.27
N ASP A 38 -25.17 23.70 -3.73
CA ASP A 38 -24.31 24.57 -4.53
C ASP A 38 -24.09 24.07 -5.98
N ASN A 39 -25.02 23.25 -6.47
CA ASN A 39 -25.01 22.67 -7.81
C ASN A 39 -23.78 21.81 -8.14
N VAL A 40 -23.25 21.08 -7.12
CA VAL A 40 -22.12 20.13 -7.26
C VAL A 40 -20.85 20.87 -7.70
N SER A 41 -20.57 22.01 -7.08
CA SER A 41 -19.38 22.81 -7.37
C SER A 41 -18.08 22.00 -7.11
N LYS A 42 -16.97 22.51 -7.63
CA LYS A 42 -15.64 21.92 -7.31
C LYS A 42 -15.39 21.97 -5.80
N VAL A 43 -15.76 23.08 -5.14
CA VAL A 43 -15.53 23.28 -3.70
C VAL A 43 -16.27 22.25 -2.85
N SER A 44 -17.57 22.00 -3.12
CA SER A 44 -18.34 21.01 -2.37
C SER A 44 -17.86 19.58 -2.61
N ARG A 45 -17.40 19.26 -3.82
CA ARG A 45 -16.81 17.94 -4.12
C ARG A 45 -15.49 17.72 -3.39
N GLU A 46 -14.60 18.72 -3.36
CA GLU A 46 -13.35 18.66 -2.60
C GLU A 46 -13.60 18.58 -1.09
N ALA A 47 -14.61 19.31 -0.59
CA ALA A 47 -15.00 19.24 0.82
C ALA A 47 -15.48 17.84 1.22
N LEU A 48 -16.29 17.18 0.38
CA LEU A 48 -16.72 15.80 0.63
C LEU A 48 -15.54 14.82 0.60
N ILE A 49 -14.66 14.91 -0.38
CA ILE A 49 -13.46 14.06 -0.45
C ILE A 49 -12.61 14.25 0.81
N ASN A 50 -12.32 15.49 1.20
CA ASN A 50 -11.55 15.78 2.41
C ASN A 50 -12.23 15.26 3.67
N LYS A 51 -13.56 15.38 3.77
CA LYS A 51 -14.33 14.80 4.88
C LYS A 51 -14.13 13.30 4.99
N LEU A 52 -14.25 12.56 3.88
CA LEU A 52 -14.09 11.09 3.87
C LEU A 52 -12.65 10.66 4.19
N MET A 53 -11.65 11.50 3.90
CA MET A 53 -10.25 11.19 4.14
C MET A 53 -9.75 11.62 5.54
N GLN A 54 -10.33 12.65 6.16
CA GLN A 54 -9.74 13.34 7.31
C GLN A 54 -10.65 13.47 8.54
N ASP A 55 -11.97 13.20 8.42
CA ASP A 55 -12.89 13.33 9.54
C ASP A 55 -12.70 12.17 10.52
N ASP A 56 -12.23 12.48 11.73
CA ASP A 56 -11.97 11.56 12.84
C ASP A 56 -13.16 11.36 13.78
N THR A 57 -14.28 12.01 13.52
CA THR A 57 -15.50 11.88 14.34
C THR A 57 -16.02 10.45 14.29
N PHE A 58 -16.31 9.88 15.50
CA PHE A 58 -16.92 8.55 15.59
C PHE A 58 -18.26 8.47 14.84
N ARG A 59 -18.47 7.35 14.13
CA ARG A 59 -19.68 7.07 13.36
C ARG A 59 -20.10 5.61 13.49
N ASP A 60 -21.40 5.38 13.44
CA ASP A 60 -21.94 4.03 13.38
C ASP A 60 -21.45 3.30 12.11
N GLY A 61 -21.00 2.06 12.28
CA GLY A 61 -20.46 1.23 11.19
C GLY A 61 -18.97 1.45 10.90
N ASP A 62 -18.43 2.63 11.21
CA ASP A 62 -17.00 2.96 11.13
C ASP A 62 -16.54 3.51 12.49
N THR A 63 -15.27 3.31 12.83
CA THR A 63 -14.71 4.03 14.00
C THR A 63 -14.65 5.53 13.70
N SER A 64 -14.22 5.89 12.48
CA SER A 64 -14.29 7.22 11.87
C SER A 64 -14.03 7.06 10.36
N TYR A 65 -14.32 8.10 9.56
CA TYR A 65 -13.99 8.06 8.13
C TYR A 65 -12.49 7.96 7.90
N THR A 66 -11.70 8.73 8.61
CA THR A 66 -10.22 8.68 8.51
C THR A 66 -9.66 7.28 8.76
N LEU A 67 -10.10 6.58 9.81
CA LEU A 67 -9.62 5.24 10.11
C LEU A 67 -10.06 4.24 9.04
N THR A 68 -11.29 4.34 8.56
CA THR A 68 -11.81 3.49 7.48
C THR A 68 -11.09 3.74 6.17
N TYR A 69 -10.78 4.99 5.83
CA TYR A 69 -9.97 5.37 4.68
C TYR A 69 -8.55 4.77 4.72
N HIS A 70 -7.85 4.88 5.85
CA HIS A 70 -6.54 4.28 6.02
C HIS A 70 -6.59 2.74 5.93
N LYS A 71 -7.61 2.11 6.53
CA LYS A 71 -7.85 0.68 6.37
C LYS A 71 -8.03 0.32 4.91
N ARG A 72 -8.85 1.08 4.16
CA ARG A 72 -9.09 0.85 2.73
C ARG A 72 -7.80 0.96 1.91
N LEU A 73 -6.98 1.98 2.13
CA LEU A 73 -5.70 2.13 1.45
C LEU A 73 -4.74 0.97 1.73
N HIS A 74 -4.69 0.50 2.98
CA HIS A 74 -3.88 -0.65 3.36
C HIS A 74 -4.34 -1.93 2.65
N GLU A 75 -5.65 -2.20 2.61
CA GLU A 75 -6.21 -3.36 1.89
C GLU A 75 -5.94 -3.27 0.37
N LEU A 76 -6.05 -2.08 -0.21
CA LEU A 76 -5.70 -1.87 -1.63
C LEU A 76 -4.20 -2.08 -1.89
N ALA A 77 -3.32 -1.72 -0.96
CA ALA A 77 -1.90 -2.02 -1.05
C ALA A 77 -1.64 -3.54 -0.97
N LYS A 78 -2.31 -4.25 -0.04
CA LYS A 78 -2.24 -5.73 0.02
C LYS A 78 -2.67 -6.37 -1.30
N ILE A 79 -3.78 -5.92 -1.88
CA ILE A 79 -4.27 -6.44 -3.17
C ILE A 79 -3.24 -6.20 -4.27
N ARG A 80 -2.64 -5.01 -4.31
CA ARG A 80 -1.69 -4.61 -5.34
C ARG A 80 -0.40 -5.40 -5.31
N PHE A 81 0.19 -5.62 -4.13
CA PHE A 81 1.55 -6.14 -3.99
C PHE A 81 1.59 -7.61 -3.57
N ILE A 82 0.66 -8.06 -2.74
CA ILE A 82 0.67 -9.40 -2.14
C ILE A 82 -0.66 -10.15 -2.31
N GLU A 83 -1.35 -9.91 -3.44
CA GLU A 83 -2.57 -10.62 -3.86
C GLU A 83 -3.71 -10.61 -2.84
N GLY A 84 -3.74 -9.62 -1.94
CA GLY A 84 -4.79 -9.47 -0.94
C GLY A 84 -4.76 -10.51 0.18
N ILE A 85 -3.60 -11.08 0.47
CA ILE A 85 -3.43 -12.12 1.51
C ILE A 85 -4.14 -11.73 2.83
N ALA A 86 -4.81 -12.69 3.45
CA ALA A 86 -5.52 -12.48 4.72
C ALA A 86 -4.54 -12.26 5.91
N ASP A 87 -4.95 -11.46 6.88
CA ASP A 87 -4.13 -11.21 8.07
C ASP A 87 -3.88 -12.49 8.88
N GLU A 88 -4.82 -13.45 8.85
CA GLU A 88 -4.67 -14.77 9.48
C GLU A 88 -3.55 -15.58 8.85
N GLU A 89 -3.41 -15.51 7.55
CA GLU A 89 -2.36 -16.19 6.80
C GLU A 89 -0.99 -15.55 7.07
N LEU A 90 -0.93 -14.21 7.12
CA LEU A 90 0.28 -13.48 7.53
C LEU A 90 0.71 -13.86 8.97
N ARG A 91 -0.23 -13.98 9.91
CA ARG A 91 0.05 -14.45 11.29
C ARG A 91 0.51 -15.89 11.30
N GLY A 92 -0.09 -16.75 10.47
CA GLY A 92 0.34 -18.14 10.31
C GLY A 92 1.78 -18.22 9.82
N GLN A 93 2.13 -17.48 8.77
CA GLN A 93 3.51 -17.44 8.26
C GLN A 93 4.50 -16.86 9.28
N ALA A 94 4.12 -15.80 10.00
CA ALA A 94 4.93 -15.24 11.07
C ALA A 94 5.19 -16.29 12.18
N SER A 95 4.17 -17.06 12.56
CA SER A 95 4.30 -18.13 13.56
C SER A 95 5.26 -19.23 13.10
N ILE A 96 5.19 -19.65 11.83
CA ILE A 96 6.11 -20.62 11.22
C ILE A 96 7.54 -20.10 11.29
N ASN A 97 7.80 -18.89 10.77
CA ASN A 97 9.14 -18.29 10.77
C ASN A 97 9.73 -18.20 12.19
N ARG A 98 8.90 -17.83 13.18
CA ARG A 98 9.34 -17.80 14.59
C ARG A 98 9.64 -19.18 15.14
N SER A 99 8.84 -20.19 14.80
CA SER A 99 9.08 -21.59 15.24
C SER A 99 10.37 -22.14 14.65
N ASP A 100 10.61 -21.87 13.36
CA ASP A 100 11.84 -22.27 12.67
C ASP A 100 13.07 -21.60 13.30
N ALA A 101 12.99 -20.30 13.61
CA ALA A 101 14.05 -19.58 14.32
C ALA A 101 14.36 -20.23 15.69
N ILE A 102 13.35 -20.59 16.47
CA ILE A 102 13.55 -21.26 17.76
C ILE A 102 14.23 -22.61 17.56
N SER A 103 13.81 -23.39 16.56
CA SER A 103 14.43 -24.70 16.23
C SER A 103 15.89 -24.53 15.83
N ASP A 104 16.22 -23.53 15.01
CA ASP A 104 17.58 -23.20 14.59
C ASP A 104 18.45 -22.80 15.79
N SER A 105 17.93 -21.98 16.70
CA SER A 105 18.63 -21.60 17.93
C SER A 105 18.93 -22.79 18.80
N LEU A 106 17.99 -23.73 18.97
CA LEU A 106 18.17 -24.95 19.77
C LEU A 106 19.17 -25.92 19.14
N SER A 107 19.31 -25.92 17.82
CA SER A 107 20.30 -26.74 17.09
C SER A 107 21.67 -26.05 16.96
N GLY A 108 21.82 -24.81 17.41
CA GLY A 108 23.05 -24.03 17.29
C GLY A 108 23.25 -23.39 15.91
N ASN A 109 22.24 -23.44 15.01
CA ASN A 109 22.26 -22.78 13.70
C ASN A 109 21.90 -21.29 13.84
N MET A 110 22.83 -20.46 14.29
CA MET A 110 22.57 -19.04 14.53
C MET A 110 22.31 -18.26 13.23
N VAL A 111 22.84 -18.67 12.09
CA VAL A 111 22.56 -18.04 10.80
C VAL A 111 21.09 -18.26 10.42
N GLY A 112 20.59 -19.48 10.50
CA GLY A 112 19.18 -19.79 10.27
C GLY A 112 18.26 -19.05 11.25
N TYR A 113 18.66 -18.95 12.52
CA TYR A 113 17.93 -18.16 13.53
C TYR A 113 17.76 -16.70 13.07
N GLU A 114 18.84 -16.03 12.70
CA GLU A 114 18.81 -14.62 12.26
C GLU A 114 17.95 -14.43 10.99
N GLU A 115 18.10 -15.32 10.01
CA GLU A 115 17.30 -15.30 8.78
C GLU A 115 15.80 -15.48 9.06
N ASN A 116 15.42 -16.45 9.88
CA ASN A 116 14.03 -16.71 10.20
C ASN A 116 13.42 -15.62 11.09
N MET A 117 14.21 -15.03 12.00
CA MET A 117 13.78 -13.86 12.77
C MET A 117 13.59 -12.63 11.89
N ALA A 118 14.43 -12.42 10.87
CA ALA A 118 14.24 -11.34 9.89
C ALA A 118 12.94 -11.54 9.07
N LYS A 119 12.66 -12.76 8.62
CA LYS A 119 11.39 -13.10 7.94
C LYS A 119 10.18 -12.86 8.85
N TYR A 120 10.26 -13.30 10.11
CA TYR A 120 9.23 -13.03 11.12
C TYR A 120 8.98 -11.53 11.29
N ALA A 121 10.04 -10.74 11.46
CA ALA A 121 9.92 -9.29 11.63
C ALA A 121 9.25 -8.61 10.43
N LYS A 122 9.52 -9.05 9.20
CA LYS A 122 8.88 -8.55 7.98
C LYS A 122 7.37 -8.86 7.94
N MET A 123 6.94 -10.07 8.34
CA MET A 123 5.52 -10.41 8.45
C MET A 123 4.81 -9.53 9.50
N VAL A 124 5.42 -9.36 10.67
CA VAL A 124 4.90 -8.49 11.73
C VAL A 124 4.84 -7.02 11.27
N SER A 125 5.80 -6.57 10.47
CA SER A 125 5.79 -5.24 9.87
C SER A 125 4.56 -5.01 8.99
N ILE A 126 4.19 -5.96 8.13
CA ILE A 126 2.97 -5.88 7.32
C ILE A 126 1.74 -5.77 8.22
N LEU A 127 1.60 -6.65 9.20
CA LEU A 127 0.46 -6.68 10.12
C LEU A 127 0.30 -5.37 10.92
N ASN A 128 1.40 -4.76 11.32
CA ASN A 128 1.41 -3.52 12.09
C ASN A 128 1.32 -2.26 11.22
N SER A 129 1.69 -2.33 9.94
CA SER A 129 1.76 -1.18 9.05
C SER A 129 0.42 -0.44 8.93
N ARG A 130 -0.71 -1.15 9.01
CA ARG A 130 -2.04 -0.54 9.03
C ARG A 130 -2.21 0.40 10.22
N SER A 131 -1.97 -0.09 11.45
CA SER A 131 -2.13 0.73 12.66
C SER A 131 -1.11 1.87 12.72
N TYR A 132 0.13 1.63 12.31
CA TYR A 132 1.16 2.65 12.26
C TYR A 132 0.84 3.76 11.26
N TYR A 133 0.31 3.39 10.09
CA TYR A 133 -0.16 4.35 9.09
C TYR A 133 -1.38 5.15 9.59
N GLN A 134 -2.39 4.47 10.19
CA GLN A 134 -3.56 5.11 10.77
C GLN A 134 -3.20 6.14 11.86
N ASN A 135 -2.16 5.85 12.63
CA ASN A 135 -1.70 6.71 13.72
C ASN A 135 -0.65 7.75 13.28
N GLY A 136 -0.36 7.84 11.97
CA GLY A 136 0.61 8.79 11.43
C GLY A 136 2.06 8.50 11.82
N GLN A 137 2.37 7.27 12.28
CA GLN A 137 3.73 6.87 12.65
C GLN A 137 4.59 6.52 11.44
N ILE A 138 3.96 6.08 10.35
CA ILE A 138 4.60 5.83 9.04
C ILE A 138 3.76 6.45 7.93
N ASP A 139 4.37 6.69 6.79
CA ASP A 139 3.71 7.16 5.58
C ASP A 139 3.27 5.99 4.66
N LEU A 140 2.55 6.31 3.58
CA LEU A 140 2.11 5.33 2.58
C LEU A 140 3.29 4.60 1.91
N PHE A 141 4.42 5.27 1.70
CA PHE A 141 5.59 4.68 1.06
C PHE A 141 6.29 3.66 1.96
N SER A 142 6.24 3.86 3.27
CA SER A 142 6.68 2.87 4.27
C SER A 142 5.75 1.65 4.29
N VAL A 143 4.43 1.83 4.11
CA VAL A 143 3.50 0.72 3.89
C VAL A 143 3.88 -0.06 2.63
N TYR A 144 4.12 0.62 1.51
CA TYR A 144 4.55 -0.03 0.26
C TYR A 144 5.88 -0.78 0.43
N ALA A 145 6.84 -0.20 1.13
CA ALA A 145 8.11 -0.89 1.43
C ALA A 145 7.88 -2.22 2.17
N SER A 146 6.99 -2.25 3.16
CA SER A 146 6.66 -3.49 3.85
C SER A 146 5.97 -4.53 2.96
N MET A 147 5.20 -4.08 1.94
CA MET A 147 4.48 -4.96 1.01
C MET A 147 5.41 -5.59 -0.04
N VAL A 148 6.51 -4.94 -0.43
CA VAL A 148 7.45 -5.48 -1.43
C VAL A 148 8.71 -6.13 -0.81
N ASP A 149 9.04 -5.85 0.46
CA ASP A 149 10.20 -6.45 1.14
C ASP A 149 9.78 -7.53 2.13
N ASN A 150 9.24 -8.63 1.62
CA ASN A 150 8.83 -9.76 2.46
C ASN A 150 8.81 -11.08 1.67
N SER A 151 8.71 -12.21 2.38
CA SER A 151 8.75 -13.54 1.77
C SER A 151 7.52 -13.89 0.94
N ILE A 152 6.37 -13.25 1.13
CA ILE A 152 5.19 -13.46 0.28
C ILE A 152 5.44 -12.88 -1.10
N TYR A 153 5.94 -11.63 -1.15
CA TYR A 153 6.31 -10.99 -2.42
C TYR A 153 7.42 -11.76 -3.14
N ASP A 154 8.36 -12.38 -2.39
CA ASP A 154 9.39 -13.26 -2.95
C ASP A 154 8.82 -14.53 -3.58
N ILE A 155 7.83 -15.16 -2.92
CA ILE A 155 7.17 -16.36 -3.46
C ILE A 155 6.42 -16.01 -4.76
N ILE A 156 5.74 -14.87 -4.80
CA ILE A 156 5.03 -14.40 -6.00
C ILE A 156 6.02 -14.17 -7.16
N ASN A 157 7.18 -13.59 -6.89
CA ASN A 157 8.16 -13.23 -7.91
C ASN A 157 9.24 -14.31 -8.17
N MET A 158 9.35 -15.31 -7.32
CA MET A 158 10.16 -16.52 -7.45
C MET A 158 11.69 -16.32 -7.44
N ASN A 159 12.24 -15.24 -7.96
CA ASN A 159 13.69 -14.99 -8.06
C ASN A 159 14.01 -13.49 -8.16
N THR A 160 15.28 -13.14 -7.98
CA THR A 160 15.77 -11.75 -8.00
C THR A 160 15.52 -11.04 -9.33
N PHE A 161 15.60 -11.75 -10.46
CA PHE A 161 15.31 -11.15 -11.77
C PHE A 161 13.87 -10.63 -11.83
N ASN A 162 12.92 -11.48 -11.45
CA ASN A 162 11.49 -11.11 -11.43
C ASN A 162 11.21 -10.08 -10.33
N PHE A 163 11.81 -10.22 -9.15
CA PHE A 163 11.66 -9.27 -8.05
C PHE A 163 12.02 -7.83 -8.46
N VAL A 164 13.17 -7.64 -9.11
CA VAL A 164 13.58 -6.30 -9.57
C VAL A 164 12.61 -5.74 -10.61
N ASN A 165 12.22 -6.55 -11.60
CA ASN A 165 11.24 -6.13 -12.61
C ASN A 165 9.86 -5.81 -11.99
N ALA A 166 9.37 -6.66 -11.10
CA ALA A 166 8.09 -6.47 -10.43
C ALA A 166 8.07 -5.22 -9.55
N CYS A 167 9.14 -4.92 -8.81
CA CYS A 167 9.21 -3.68 -8.04
C CYS A 167 9.06 -2.43 -8.91
N PHE A 168 9.66 -2.40 -10.10
CA PHE A 168 9.49 -1.27 -11.04
C PHE A 168 8.08 -1.23 -11.62
N ASP A 169 7.55 -2.38 -12.05
CA ASP A 169 6.20 -2.44 -12.61
C ASP A 169 5.13 -2.07 -11.57
N ASP A 170 5.22 -2.65 -10.40
CA ASP A 170 4.27 -2.41 -9.30
C ASP A 170 4.34 -1.00 -8.73
N LEU A 171 5.54 -0.41 -8.60
CA LEU A 171 5.68 0.92 -8.00
C LEU A 171 5.59 2.05 -9.03
N PHE A 172 6.05 1.84 -10.27
CA PHE A 172 6.22 2.90 -11.28
C PHE A 172 5.38 2.68 -12.55
N PHE A 173 4.71 1.53 -12.71
CA PHE A 173 3.98 1.16 -13.95
C PHE A 173 4.87 1.13 -15.18
N ARG A 174 6.13 0.74 -15.01
CA ARG A 174 7.08 0.51 -16.09
C ARG A 174 8.13 -0.52 -15.70
N PHE A 175 8.74 -1.15 -16.66
CA PHE A 175 9.96 -1.95 -16.44
C PHE A 175 11.19 -1.05 -16.23
N PRO A 176 12.23 -1.56 -15.54
CA PRO A 176 13.51 -0.85 -15.42
C PRO A 176 14.21 -0.74 -16.78
N THR A 177 14.98 0.30 -16.97
CA THR A 177 16.00 0.35 -18.04
C THR A 177 17.07 -0.70 -17.77
N SER A 178 17.87 -1.07 -18.78
CA SER A 178 18.94 -2.05 -18.59
C SER A 178 19.94 -1.64 -17.49
N ALA A 179 20.25 -0.35 -17.38
CA ALA A 179 21.14 0.16 -16.34
C ALA A 179 20.51 0.09 -14.93
N GLU A 180 19.24 0.50 -14.79
CA GLU A 180 18.51 0.38 -13.53
C GLU A 180 18.38 -1.07 -13.08
N PHE A 181 18.08 -1.97 -14.03
CA PHE A 181 17.98 -3.40 -13.76
C PHE A 181 19.31 -3.97 -13.24
N GLN A 182 20.43 -3.72 -13.94
CA GLN A 182 21.73 -4.24 -13.52
C GLN A 182 22.13 -3.75 -12.13
N ILE A 183 21.95 -2.46 -11.86
CA ILE A 183 22.25 -1.88 -10.54
C ILE A 183 21.34 -2.51 -9.47
N GLY A 184 20.03 -2.56 -9.71
CA GLY A 184 19.07 -3.14 -8.78
C GLY A 184 19.33 -4.63 -8.52
N PHE A 185 19.60 -5.40 -9.58
CA PHE A 185 19.91 -6.82 -9.46
C PHE A 185 21.17 -7.06 -8.62
N SER A 186 22.27 -6.33 -8.90
CA SER A 186 23.51 -6.48 -8.12
C SER A 186 23.38 -6.04 -6.66
N MET A 187 22.54 -5.02 -6.38
CA MET A 187 22.23 -4.66 -4.99
C MET A 187 21.51 -5.79 -4.25
N VAL A 188 20.50 -6.41 -4.90
CA VAL A 188 19.64 -7.41 -4.26
C VAL A 188 20.32 -8.78 -4.17
N GLU A 189 20.98 -9.23 -5.23
CA GLU A 189 21.58 -10.56 -5.34
C GLU A 189 22.97 -10.62 -4.68
N ASP A 190 23.82 -9.63 -5.02
CA ASP A 190 25.25 -9.68 -4.69
C ASP A 190 25.64 -8.75 -3.53
N ASN A 191 24.70 -8.00 -2.95
CA ASN A 191 24.97 -6.92 -1.98
C ASN A 191 26.05 -5.94 -2.47
N THR A 192 26.05 -5.64 -3.77
CA THR A 192 27.02 -4.76 -4.40
C THR A 192 26.57 -3.29 -4.29
N PRO A 193 27.45 -2.36 -3.86
CA PRO A 193 27.13 -0.93 -3.83
C PRO A 193 26.77 -0.38 -5.22
N GLY A 194 25.71 0.43 -5.26
CA GLY A 194 25.27 1.10 -6.48
C GLY A 194 24.45 2.35 -6.17
N SER A 195 23.95 3.04 -7.20
CA SER A 195 23.10 4.22 -7.04
C SER A 195 21.93 4.17 -8.02
N LEU A 196 20.70 4.32 -7.49
CA LEU A 196 19.47 4.45 -8.26
C LEU A 196 18.79 5.77 -7.89
N PHE A 197 18.26 6.49 -8.89
CA PHE A 197 17.57 7.78 -8.69
C PHE A 197 18.41 8.80 -7.89
N GLY A 198 19.74 8.72 -8.01
CA GLY A 198 20.68 9.60 -7.28
C GLY A 198 20.90 9.23 -5.82
N ALA A 199 20.31 8.15 -5.32
CA ALA A 199 20.49 7.67 -3.96
C ALA A 199 21.37 6.41 -3.92
N PRO A 200 22.39 6.35 -3.03
CA PRO A 200 23.26 5.18 -2.87
C PRO A 200 22.56 4.08 -2.06
N GLY A 201 22.92 2.85 -2.38
CA GLY A 201 22.49 1.66 -1.65
C GLY A 201 23.41 0.48 -1.93
N GLN A 202 23.26 -0.62 -1.18
CA GLN A 202 24.14 -1.77 -1.30
C GLN A 202 23.39 -3.11 -1.27
N ASN A 203 22.20 -3.17 -0.69
CA ASN A 203 21.49 -4.40 -0.45
C ASN A 203 19.99 -4.27 -0.79
N ARG A 204 19.24 -5.34 -0.61
CA ARG A 204 17.80 -5.39 -0.88
C ARG A 204 17.00 -4.32 -0.12
N ALA A 205 17.29 -4.11 1.16
CA ALA A 205 16.57 -3.11 1.95
C ALA A 205 16.81 -1.69 1.43
N ASP A 206 18.05 -1.39 1.02
CA ASP A 206 18.38 -0.12 0.36
C ASP A 206 17.67 0.01 -0.98
N PHE A 207 17.66 -1.05 -1.80
CA PHE A 207 16.94 -1.05 -3.07
C PHE A 207 15.47 -0.70 -2.89
N VAL A 208 14.76 -1.39 -2.00
CA VAL A 208 13.35 -1.10 -1.70
C VAL A 208 13.16 0.31 -1.17
N ARG A 209 13.99 0.77 -0.23
CA ARG A 209 13.95 2.13 0.31
C ARG A 209 14.13 3.18 -0.79
N ILE A 210 15.11 3.00 -1.67
CA ILE A 210 15.37 3.95 -2.76
C ILE A 210 14.17 4.03 -3.70
N LEU A 211 13.59 2.90 -4.10
CA LEU A 211 12.43 2.89 -4.98
C LEU A 211 11.22 3.56 -4.32
N THR A 212 10.86 3.15 -3.12
CA THR A 212 9.65 3.64 -2.44
C THR A 212 9.74 5.12 -2.05
N GLN A 213 10.93 5.66 -1.78
CA GLN A 213 11.14 7.08 -1.47
C GLN A 213 11.37 7.95 -2.71
N SER A 214 11.47 7.37 -3.90
CA SER A 214 11.70 8.12 -5.13
C SER A 214 10.51 9.01 -5.51
N ASN A 215 10.79 10.07 -6.28
CA ASN A 215 9.71 10.87 -6.87
C ASN A 215 8.91 10.07 -7.89
N GLU A 216 9.51 9.05 -8.52
CA GLU A 216 8.82 8.20 -9.46
C GLU A 216 7.76 7.31 -8.78
N CYS A 217 8.01 6.86 -7.55
CA CYS A 217 6.99 6.16 -6.76
C CYS A 217 5.78 7.06 -6.45
N LYS A 218 6.01 8.34 -6.18
CA LYS A 218 4.91 9.31 -5.99
C LYS A 218 4.06 9.46 -7.26
N LEU A 219 4.70 9.51 -8.43
CA LEU A 219 4.00 9.48 -9.71
C LEU A 219 3.24 8.16 -9.93
N GLY A 220 3.84 7.04 -9.55
CA GLY A 220 3.19 5.74 -9.58
C GLY A 220 1.91 5.68 -8.74
N VAL A 221 1.87 6.32 -7.57
CA VAL A 221 0.65 6.46 -6.77
C VAL A 221 -0.42 7.25 -7.52
N VAL A 222 -0.05 8.32 -8.22
CA VAL A 222 -0.98 9.10 -9.04
C VAL A 222 -1.53 8.25 -10.19
N ILE A 223 -0.67 7.54 -10.92
CA ILE A 223 -1.07 6.64 -12.02
C ILE A 223 -2.03 5.56 -11.49
N TRP A 224 -1.68 4.92 -10.38
CA TRP A 224 -2.52 3.92 -9.73
C TRP A 224 -3.90 4.48 -9.35
N ALA A 225 -3.95 5.66 -8.73
CA ALA A 225 -5.20 6.30 -8.34
C ALA A 225 -6.09 6.61 -9.57
N TYR A 226 -5.51 7.15 -10.64
CA TYR A 226 -6.25 7.39 -11.89
C TYR A 226 -6.79 6.09 -12.50
N ASN A 227 -5.98 5.05 -12.57
CA ASN A 227 -6.39 3.76 -13.14
C ASN A 227 -7.45 3.07 -12.28
N THR A 228 -7.25 3.04 -10.95
CA THR A 228 -8.12 2.32 -10.02
C THR A 228 -9.44 3.05 -9.76
N LEU A 229 -9.38 4.37 -9.55
CA LEU A 229 -10.56 5.16 -9.15
C LEU A 229 -11.28 5.78 -10.34
N LEU A 230 -10.58 6.12 -11.42
CA LEU A 230 -11.15 6.83 -12.57
C LEU A 230 -11.20 6.00 -13.85
N ALA A 231 -10.66 4.76 -13.83
CA ALA A 231 -10.56 3.85 -14.99
C ALA A 231 -9.94 4.52 -16.23
N ARG A 232 -8.94 5.40 -16.04
CA ARG A 232 -8.20 6.08 -17.12
C ARG A 232 -6.78 6.42 -16.69
N ASN A 233 -5.91 6.66 -17.65
CA ASN A 233 -4.58 7.20 -17.39
C ASN A 233 -4.63 8.69 -17.00
N PRO A 234 -3.67 9.20 -16.21
CA PRO A 234 -3.48 10.63 -16.03
C PRO A 234 -3.14 11.30 -17.37
N THR A 235 -3.63 12.52 -17.57
CA THR A 235 -3.37 13.34 -18.78
C THR A 235 -2.23 14.29 -18.54
#